data_dad9febe855f07dcc29093769f583436
#
_entry.id   dad9febe855f07dcc29093769f583436
#
_cell.length_a   1.000
_cell.length_b   1.000
_cell.length_c   1.000
_cell.angle_alpha   90.00
_cell.angle_beta   90.00
_cell.angle_gamma   90.00
#
_symmetry.space_group_name_H-M   'P 1'
#
loop_
_entity.id
_entity.type
_entity.pdbx_description
1 polymer ?
#
loop_
_entity_poly.entity_id
_entity_poly.type
_entity_poly.pdbx_seq_one_letter_code
_entity_poly.pdbx_strand_id
1 'polypeptide(L)'
;MPLLERTGLTDKANQYPAQLSGGQQQRVAIARALASEPRVLLCDEATSALDPQTTSSILTLLRDINQQLGLTILLITHEMEVVKSICHRVSLISGGELVEEAEVGDFFTAPRTQLGREFLNDFLQLEPPKALVERLEVEPGERTHPVVRLAFSGDAVSTPLISRLARECGVDVSILQAKVESIQDRTLGLMIAELLGDNEQTQRAIDYLETHDLNVEVLGHVQRND
;
A
#
# COMPACT_ATOMS: atom_id res chain seq x y z
N MET A 1 -32.01 -20.10 -4.09
CA MET A 1 -31.69 -19.47 -5.39
C MET A 1 -31.15 -18.02 -5.27
N PRO A 2 -31.65 -17.15 -4.42
CA PRO A 2 -31.09 -15.78 -4.36
C PRO A 2 -29.59 -15.69 -4.03
N LEU A 3 -29.06 -16.64 -3.25
CA LEU A 3 -27.62 -16.64 -2.89
C LEU A 3 -26.71 -17.03 -4.05
N LEU A 4 -27.10 -18.00 -4.88
CA LEU A 4 -26.35 -18.36 -6.08
C LEU A 4 -26.33 -17.24 -7.12
N GLU A 5 -27.43 -16.51 -7.24
CA GLU A 5 -27.51 -15.33 -8.11
C GLU A 5 -26.54 -14.23 -7.62
N ARG A 6 -26.59 -13.90 -6.31
CA ARG A 6 -25.65 -12.92 -5.70
C ARG A 6 -24.19 -13.28 -5.88
N THR A 7 -23.86 -14.56 -5.81
CA THR A 7 -22.48 -15.02 -5.95
C THR A 7 -22.08 -15.34 -7.41
N GLY A 8 -23.01 -15.13 -8.38
CA GLY A 8 -22.77 -15.36 -9.80
C GLY A 8 -22.59 -16.84 -10.15
N LEU A 9 -23.32 -17.74 -9.47
CA LEU A 9 -23.21 -19.20 -9.62
C LEU A 9 -24.52 -19.88 -10.06
N THR A 10 -25.48 -19.14 -10.56
CA THR A 10 -26.80 -19.68 -10.93
C THR A 10 -26.68 -20.83 -11.94
N ASP A 11 -25.82 -20.69 -12.95
CA ASP A 11 -25.55 -21.69 -13.99
C ASP A 11 -24.74 -22.89 -13.48
N LYS A 12 -24.19 -22.83 -12.26
CA LYS A 12 -23.36 -23.85 -11.62
C LYS A 12 -24.10 -24.65 -10.53
N ALA A 13 -25.40 -24.40 -10.34
CA ALA A 13 -26.18 -24.97 -9.24
C ALA A 13 -26.16 -26.50 -9.15
N ASN A 14 -25.98 -27.18 -10.28
CA ASN A 14 -25.93 -28.65 -10.38
C ASN A 14 -24.53 -29.24 -10.55
N GLN A 15 -23.49 -28.41 -10.42
CA GLN A 15 -22.09 -28.86 -10.54
C GLN A 15 -21.54 -29.30 -9.19
N TYR A 16 -20.72 -30.34 -9.20
CA TYR A 16 -19.98 -30.78 -8.02
C TYR A 16 -18.75 -29.87 -7.77
N PRO A 17 -18.29 -29.71 -6.52
CA PRO A 17 -17.13 -28.87 -6.21
C PRO A 17 -15.89 -29.15 -7.05
N ALA A 18 -15.62 -30.42 -7.38
CA ALA A 18 -14.48 -30.80 -8.21
C ALA A 18 -14.57 -30.30 -9.67
N GLN A 19 -15.72 -29.83 -10.12
CA GLN A 19 -15.95 -29.29 -11.45
C GLN A 19 -15.86 -27.76 -11.49
N LEU A 20 -15.64 -27.12 -10.34
CA LEU A 20 -15.57 -25.68 -10.17
C LEU A 20 -14.12 -25.21 -10.12
N SER A 21 -13.84 -24.04 -10.72
CA SER A 21 -12.54 -23.36 -10.53
C SER A 21 -12.36 -22.92 -9.08
N GLY A 22 -11.12 -22.61 -8.65
CA GLY A 22 -10.82 -22.14 -7.29
C GLY A 22 -11.66 -20.93 -6.89
N GLY A 23 -11.81 -19.92 -7.76
CA GLY A 23 -12.65 -18.77 -7.52
C GLY A 23 -14.15 -19.10 -7.43
N GLN A 24 -14.63 -20.08 -8.22
CA GLN A 24 -16.01 -20.56 -8.10
C GLN A 24 -16.23 -21.33 -6.80
N GLN A 25 -15.28 -22.15 -6.36
CA GLN A 25 -15.33 -22.82 -5.05
C GLN A 25 -15.38 -21.79 -3.91
N GLN A 26 -14.59 -20.71 -4.00
CA GLN A 26 -14.61 -19.61 -3.03
C GLN A 26 -15.97 -18.90 -2.98
N ARG A 27 -16.58 -18.64 -4.15
CA ARG A 27 -17.93 -18.08 -4.22
C ARG A 27 -18.99 -19.01 -3.61
N VAL A 28 -18.85 -20.33 -3.76
CA VAL A 28 -19.69 -21.33 -3.08
C VAL A 28 -19.51 -21.26 -1.56
N ALA A 29 -18.27 -21.15 -1.07
CA ALA A 29 -17.98 -21.02 0.35
C ALA A 29 -18.64 -19.75 0.95
N ILE A 30 -18.56 -18.63 0.24
CA ILE A 30 -19.23 -17.37 0.61
C ILE A 30 -20.76 -17.57 0.61
N ALA A 31 -21.35 -18.13 -0.44
CA ALA A 31 -22.79 -18.40 -0.52
C ALA A 31 -23.27 -19.29 0.63
N ARG A 32 -22.49 -20.32 0.96
CA ARG A 32 -22.79 -21.23 2.09
C ARG A 32 -22.76 -20.49 3.43
N ALA A 33 -21.76 -19.62 3.66
CA ALA A 33 -21.67 -18.84 4.89
C ALA A 33 -22.84 -17.84 5.03
N LEU A 34 -23.31 -17.28 3.93
CA LEU A 34 -24.44 -16.36 3.89
C LEU A 34 -25.82 -17.06 4.09
N ALA A 35 -25.89 -18.38 3.91
CA ALA A 35 -27.15 -19.12 3.99
C ALA A 35 -27.79 -19.10 5.39
N SER A 36 -26.99 -18.86 6.43
CA SER A 36 -27.46 -18.70 7.81
C SER A 36 -27.86 -17.26 8.18
N GLU A 37 -27.85 -16.33 7.20
CA GLU A 37 -28.14 -14.89 7.41
C GLU A 37 -27.31 -14.30 8.57
N PRO A 38 -25.97 -14.42 8.52
CA PRO A 38 -25.11 -14.00 9.62
C PRO A 38 -25.08 -12.47 9.72
N ARG A 39 -24.79 -11.94 10.91
CA ARG A 39 -24.49 -10.52 11.12
C ARG A 39 -23.00 -10.21 10.90
N VAL A 40 -22.15 -11.22 11.03
CA VAL A 40 -20.68 -11.13 10.85
C VAL A 40 -20.23 -12.28 9.96
N LEU A 41 -19.47 -11.96 8.92
CA LEU A 41 -18.79 -12.93 8.06
C LEU A 41 -17.31 -12.94 8.39
N LEU A 42 -16.77 -14.11 8.73
CA LEU A 42 -15.34 -14.31 8.96
C LEU A 42 -14.71 -14.89 7.68
N CYS A 43 -13.71 -14.21 7.18
CA CYS A 43 -12.94 -14.59 5.99
C CYS A 43 -11.48 -14.77 6.39
N ASP A 44 -11.02 -16.00 6.45
CA ASP A 44 -9.64 -16.34 6.75
C ASP A 44 -8.91 -16.65 5.45
N GLU A 45 -7.93 -15.80 5.09
CA GLU A 45 -7.13 -15.88 3.86
C GLU A 45 -7.94 -16.20 2.60
N ALA A 46 -9.10 -15.55 2.43
CA ALA A 46 -10.09 -15.87 1.39
C ALA A 46 -9.57 -15.73 -0.06
N THR A 47 -8.40 -15.14 -0.26
CA THR A 47 -7.82 -14.83 -1.58
C THR A 47 -6.41 -15.38 -1.80
N SER A 48 -5.75 -15.94 -0.77
CA SER A 48 -4.33 -16.30 -0.78
C SER A 48 -3.92 -17.35 -1.84
N ALA A 49 -4.86 -18.17 -2.32
CA ALA A 49 -4.61 -19.22 -3.31
C ALA A 49 -5.19 -18.88 -4.71
N LEU A 50 -5.59 -17.62 -4.94
CA LEU A 50 -6.24 -17.19 -6.18
C LEU A 50 -5.30 -16.34 -7.02
N ASP A 51 -5.52 -16.36 -8.34
CA ASP A 51 -4.86 -15.43 -9.25
C ASP A 51 -5.37 -13.98 -9.05
N PRO A 52 -4.61 -12.95 -9.44
CA PRO A 52 -4.96 -11.55 -9.18
C PRO A 52 -6.33 -11.12 -9.73
N GLN A 53 -6.74 -11.64 -10.89
CA GLN A 53 -8.02 -11.31 -11.49
C GLN A 53 -9.18 -11.91 -10.70
N THR A 54 -9.03 -13.15 -10.28
CA THR A 54 -10.01 -13.86 -9.44
C THR A 54 -10.08 -13.19 -8.05
N THR A 55 -8.94 -12.84 -7.45
CA THR A 55 -8.87 -12.09 -6.19
C THR A 55 -9.70 -10.80 -6.29
N SER A 56 -9.45 -9.96 -7.28
CA SER A 56 -10.21 -8.72 -7.49
C SER A 56 -11.72 -8.96 -7.59
N SER A 57 -12.12 -10.04 -8.29
CA SER A 57 -13.52 -10.45 -8.44
C SER A 57 -14.17 -10.88 -7.12
N ILE A 58 -13.44 -11.59 -6.24
CA ILE A 58 -13.91 -11.99 -4.91
C ILE A 58 -14.00 -10.78 -3.98
N LEU A 59 -13.04 -9.87 -4.01
CA LEU A 59 -13.06 -8.65 -3.21
C LEU A 59 -14.22 -7.73 -3.58
N THR A 60 -14.51 -7.61 -4.89
CA THR A 60 -15.69 -6.89 -5.36
C THR A 60 -16.97 -7.52 -4.84
N LEU A 61 -17.10 -8.85 -4.92
CA LEU A 61 -18.24 -9.58 -4.38
C LEU A 61 -18.42 -9.34 -2.87
N LEU A 62 -17.35 -9.38 -2.08
CA LEU A 62 -17.40 -9.13 -0.62
C LEU A 62 -17.85 -7.70 -0.33
N ARG A 63 -17.36 -6.72 -1.09
CA ARG A 63 -17.79 -5.31 -0.98
C ARG A 63 -19.29 -5.16 -1.28
N ASP A 64 -19.76 -5.75 -2.36
CA ASP A 64 -21.18 -5.70 -2.74
C ASP A 64 -22.08 -6.34 -1.67
N ILE A 65 -21.66 -7.47 -1.11
CA ILE A 65 -22.36 -8.15 -0.02
C ILE A 65 -22.40 -7.28 1.25
N ASN A 66 -21.26 -6.68 1.63
CA ASN A 66 -21.20 -5.76 2.78
C ASN A 66 -22.18 -4.60 2.60
N GLN A 67 -22.18 -3.95 1.43
CA GLN A 67 -23.04 -2.80 1.15
C GLN A 67 -24.54 -3.18 1.08
N GLN A 68 -24.88 -4.29 0.41
CA GLN A 68 -26.26 -4.70 0.19
C GLN A 68 -26.92 -5.30 1.43
N LEU A 69 -26.17 -6.04 2.24
CA LEU A 69 -26.69 -6.75 3.41
C LEU A 69 -26.40 -6.00 4.72
N GLY A 70 -25.55 -4.99 4.72
CA GLY A 70 -25.13 -4.29 5.94
C GLY A 70 -24.40 -5.17 6.96
N LEU A 71 -23.83 -6.30 6.49
CA LEU A 71 -23.16 -7.24 7.37
C LEU A 71 -21.71 -6.82 7.61
N THR A 72 -21.20 -7.07 8.81
CA THR A 72 -19.79 -6.85 9.12
C THR A 72 -18.95 -7.98 8.55
N ILE A 73 -17.85 -7.64 7.86
CA ILE A 73 -16.87 -8.63 7.36
C ILE A 73 -15.58 -8.46 8.14
N LEU A 74 -15.12 -9.51 8.81
CA LEU A 74 -13.79 -9.59 9.40
C LEU A 74 -12.92 -10.43 8.46
N LEU A 75 -11.93 -9.77 7.86
CA LEU A 75 -11.01 -10.36 6.90
C LEU A 75 -9.64 -10.53 7.54
N ILE A 76 -9.14 -11.76 7.56
CA ILE A 76 -7.76 -12.08 7.98
C ILE A 76 -6.93 -12.24 6.71
N THR A 77 -5.87 -11.45 6.60
CA THR A 77 -4.97 -11.47 5.45
C THR A 77 -3.61 -10.88 5.82
N HIS A 78 -2.58 -11.29 5.13
CA HIS A 78 -1.26 -10.65 5.13
C HIS A 78 -1.04 -9.80 3.85
N GLU A 79 -2.03 -9.75 2.96
CA GLU A 79 -1.96 -9.02 1.70
C GLU A 79 -2.42 -7.56 1.88
N MET A 80 -1.50 -6.61 1.96
CA MET A 80 -1.81 -5.19 2.16
C MET A 80 -2.62 -4.58 1.02
N GLU A 81 -2.47 -5.10 -0.21
CA GLU A 81 -3.32 -4.69 -1.35
C GLU A 81 -4.79 -5.04 -1.12
N VAL A 82 -5.08 -6.16 -0.45
CA VAL A 82 -6.43 -6.53 -0.06
C VAL A 82 -6.97 -5.57 0.99
N VAL A 83 -6.18 -5.28 2.04
CA VAL A 83 -6.54 -4.33 3.10
C VAL A 83 -6.87 -2.95 2.50
N LYS A 84 -5.99 -2.43 1.66
CA LYS A 84 -6.15 -1.15 0.97
C LYS A 84 -7.42 -1.08 0.12
N SER A 85 -7.74 -2.18 -0.57
CA SER A 85 -8.80 -2.19 -1.59
C SER A 85 -10.22 -2.20 -1.02
N ILE A 86 -10.48 -2.91 0.07
CA ILE A 86 -11.85 -3.12 0.56
C ILE A 86 -12.09 -2.85 2.05
N CYS A 87 -11.04 -2.82 2.88
CA CYS A 87 -11.21 -2.66 4.31
C CYS A 87 -11.44 -1.18 4.69
N HIS A 88 -12.26 -0.93 5.71
CA HIS A 88 -12.45 0.39 6.30
C HIS A 88 -11.51 0.60 7.49
N ARG A 89 -11.27 -0.46 8.25
CA ARG A 89 -10.41 -0.47 9.43
C ARG A 89 -9.39 -1.59 9.33
N VAL A 90 -8.26 -1.43 9.96
CA VAL A 90 -7.21 -2.42 10.09
C VAL A 90 -6.89 -2.65 11.55
N SER A 91 -6.65 -3.90 11.91
CA SER A 91 -6.19 -4.34 13.22
C SER A 91 -4.92 -5.16 13.01
N LEU A 92 -3.79 -4.62 13.43
CA LEU A 92 -2.49 -5.28 13.34
C LEU A 92 -2.30 -6.18 14.56
N ILE A 93 -2.07 -7.48 14.31
CA ILE A 93 -1.87 -8.48 15.35
C ILE A 93 -0.45 -9.04 15.24
N SER A 94 0.24 -9.15 16.37
CA SER A 94 1.55 -9.76 16.48
C SER A 94 1.69 -10.52 17.80
N GLY A 95 2.22 -11.74 17.74
CA GLY A 95 2.36 -12.58 18.93
C GLY A 95 1.05 -12.92 19.65
N GLY A 96 -0.10 -12.83 18.96
CA GLY A 96 -1.43 -13.04 19.52
C GLY A 96 -2.03 -11.82 20.23
N GLU A 97 -1.36 -10.68 20.19
CA GLU A 97 -1.82 -9.42 20.78
C GLU A 97 -2.20 -8.41 19.69
N LEU A 98 -3.22 -7.60 19.97
CA LEU A 98 -3.61 -6.46 19.13
C LEU A 98 -2.61 -5.32 19.36
N VAL A 99 -1.78 -5.02 18.33
CA VAL A 99 -0.71 -4.02 18.42
C VAL A 99 -1.20 -2.64 18.01
N GLU A 100 -2.01 -2.58 16.95
CA GLU A 100 -2.55 -1.31 16.44
C GLU A 100 -3.92 -1.52 15.81
N GLU A 101 -4.79 -0.51 15.97
CA GLU A 101 -6.07 -0.43 15.30
C GLU A 101 -6.28 0.99 14.77
N ALA A 102 -6.65 1.11 13.49
CA ALA A 102 -6.84 2.40 12.83
C ALA A 102 -7.84 2.30 11.67
N GLU A 103 -8.34 3.45 11.20
CA GLU A 103 -8.91 3.56 9.85
C GLU A 103 -7.81 3.24 8.82
N VAL A 104 -8.19 2.59 7.71
CA VAL A 104 -7.20 2.17 6.69
C VAL A 104 -6.41 3.36 6.16
N GLY A 105 -7.08 4.48 5.84
CA GLY A 105 -6.40 5.69 5.39
C GLY A 105 -5.35 6.21 6.37
N ASP A 106 -5.68 6.25 7.67
CA ASP A 106 -4.75 6.69 8.72
C ASP A 106 -3.57 5.71 8.89
N PHE A 107 -3.84 4.40 8.88
CA PHE A 107 -2.79 3.39 8.98
C PHE A 107 -1.75 3.51 7.87
N PHE A 108 -2.19 3.73 6.63
CA PHE A 108 -1.30 3.86 5.47
C PHE A 108 -0.55 5.20 5.40
N THR A 109 -1.03 6.23 6.09
CA THR A 109 -0.39 7.57 6.06
C THR A 109 0.38 7.91 7.32
N ALA A 110 -0.05 7.42 8.49
CA ALA A 110 0.53 7.76 9.79
C ALA A 110 0.38 6.61 10.81
N PRO A 111 1.04 5.45 10.59
CA PRO A 111 1.00 4.35 11.55
C PRO A 111 1.59 4.77 12.90
N ARG A 112 0.91 4.39 13.98
CA ARG A 112 1.24 4.84 15.33
C ARG A 112 2.35 4.02 15.98
N THR A 113 2.39 2.72 15.67
CA THR A 113 3.35 1.80 16.27
C THR A 113 4.59 1.60 15.41
N GLN A 114 5.68 1.15 16.03
CA GLN A 114 6.91 0.77 15.32
C GLN A 114 6.63 -0.36 14.32
N LEU A 115 5.90 -1.40 14.75
CA LEU A 115 5.54 -2.53 13.89
C LEU A 115 4.65 -2.09 12.71
N GLY A 116 3.71 -1.17 12.93
CA GLY A 116 2.89 -0.61 11.86
C GLY A 116 3.74 0.12 10.81
N ARG A 117 4.74 0.89 11.24
CA ARG A 117 5.69 1.55 10.34
C ARG A 117 6.54 0.56 9.55
N GLU A 118 7.05 -0.49 10.21
CA GLU A 118 7.82 -1.55 9.55
C GLU A 118 6.97 -2.26 8.49
N PHE A 119 5.75 -2.65 8.85
CA PHE A 119 4.82 -3.32 7.94
C PHE A 119 4.45 -2.45 6.73
N LEU A 120 4.23 -1.16 6.98
CA LEU A 120 3.96 -0.19 5.92
C LEU A 120 5.19 0.05 5.04
N ASN A 121 6.37 0.17 5.63
CA ASN A 121 7.60 0.35 4.88
C ASN A 121 7.85 -0.82 3.92
N ASP A 122 7.64 -2.06 4.36
CA ASP A 122 7.77 -3.24 3.51
C ASP A 122 6.77 -3.21 2.33
N PHE A 123 5.56 -2.73 2.58
CA PHE A 123 4.54 -2.58 1.54
C PHE A 123 4.81 -1.41 0.58
N LEU A 124 5.27 -0.29 1.12
CA LEU A 124 5.48 0.95 0.37
C LEU A 124 6.85 1.02 -0.31
N GLN A 125 7.73 0.07 -0.09
CA GLN A 125 9.07 0.10 -0.67
C GLN A 125 8.98 0.20 -2.20
N LEU A 126 9.24 1.42 -2.67
CA LEU A 126 9.79 1.56 -3.99
C LEU A 126 11.20 0.97 -3.93
N GLU A 127 11.37 -0.23 -4.46
CA GLU A 127 12.72 -0.79 -4.61
C GLU A 127 13.48 0.06 -5.63
N PRO A 128 14.65 0.61 -5.25
CA PRO A 128 15.45 1.33 -6.21
C PRO A 128 15.84 0.39 -7.36
N PRO A 129 15.84 0.88 -8.62
CA PRO A 129 16.24 0.07 -9.77
C PRO A 129 17.58 -0.62 -9.53
N LYS A 130 17.72 -1.88 -9.93
CA LYS A 130 18.96 -2.66 -9.71
C LYS A 130 20.22 -1.93 -10.18
N ALA A 131 20.15 -1.29 -11.34
CA ALA A 131 21.23 -0.49 -11.89
C ALA A 131 21.60 0.74 -11.01
N LEU A 132 20.66 1.22 -10.20
CA LEU A 132 20.93 2.28 -9.22
C LEU A 132 21.60 1.68 -7.98
N VAL A 133 21.10 0.55 -7.46
CA VAL A 133 21.66 -0.12 -6.27
C VAL A 133 23.15 -0.44 -6.47
N GLU A 134 23.55 -0.89 -7.67
CA GLU A 134 24.94 -1.20 -8.01
C GLU A 134 25.88 0.03 -7.99
N ARG A 135 25.32 1.24 -8.04
CA ARG A 135 26.04 2.52 -8.07
C ARG A 135 25.94 3.30 -6.75
N LEU A 136 25.14 2.84 -5.80
CA LEU A 136 24.99 3.51 -4.51
C LEU A 136 26.24 3.30 -3.64
N GLU A 137 26.83 4.40 -3.22
CA GLU A 137 27.88 4.46 -2.21
C GLU A 137 27.24 4.82 -0.86
N VAL A 138 27.66 4.16 0.23
CA VAL A 138 27.05 4.35 1.55
C VAL A 138 27.45 5.70 2.14
N GLU A 139 28.69 6.15 1.91
CA GLU A 139 29.21 7.39 2.47
C GLU A 139 29.24 8.52 1.42
N PRO A 140 28.99 9.77 1.85
CA PRO A 140 29.09 10.91 0.95
C PRO A 140 30.55 11.15 0.54
N GLY A 141 30.78 11.31 -0.75
CA GLY A 141 32.06 11.72 -1.33
C GLY A 141 32.06 13.20 -1.72
N GLU A 142 33.25 13.74 -2.07
CA GLU A 142 33.38 15.15 -2.51
C GLU A 142 32.62 15.46 -3.82
N ARG A 143 32.30 14.42 -4.60
CA ARG A 143 31.61 14.53 -5.90
C ARG A 143 30.45 13.54 -6.00
N THR A 144 29.62 13.48 -4.95
CA THR A 144 28.46 12.60 -4.95
C THR A 144 27.19 13.40 -4.72
N HIS A 145 26.05 12.84 -5.17
CA HIS A 145 24.71 13.34 -4.89
C HIS A 145 23.95 12.33 -4.04
N PRO A 146 23.20 12.76 -3.00
CA PRO A 146 22.37 11.88 -2.23
C PRO A 146 21.16 11.41 -3.06
N VAL A 147 20.87 10.12 -2.93
CA VAL A 147 19.62 9.51 -3.42
C VAL A 147 18.70 9.32 -2.22
N VAL A 148 17.54 9.92 -2.29
CA VAL A 148 16.55 9.91 -1.20
C VAL A 148 15.31 9.15 -1.60
N ARG A 149 14.74 8.42 -0.63
CA ARG A 149 13.37 7.89 -0.68
C ARG A 149 12.47 8.84 0.11
N LEU A 150 11.39 9.27 -0.50
CA LEU A 150 10.41 10.18 0.09
C LEU A 150 9.06 9.50 0.15
N ALA A 151 8.40 9.56 1.31
CA ALA A 151 6.99 9.23 1.45
C ALA A 151 6.25 10.47 1.98
N PHE A 152 5.14 10.82 1.33
CA PHE A 152 4.36 12.01 1.64
C PHE A 152 2.87 11.75 1.45
N SER A 153 2.05 12.35 2.31
CA SER A 153 0.61 12.14 2.35
C SER A 153 -0.16 13.45 2.58
N GLY A 154 -1.47 13.41 2.40
CA GLY A 154 -2.34 14.56 2.65
C GLY A 154 -2.00 15.78 1.80
N ASP A 155 -1.91 16.95 2.42
CA ASP A 155 -1.65 18.22 1.74
C ASP A 155 -0.26 18.29 1.07
N ALA A 156 0.69 17.49 1.56
CA ALA A 156 2.03 17.41 0.97
C ALA A 156 2.01 16.87 -0.47
N VAL A 157 1.04 16.01 -0.80
CA VAL A 157 0.85 15.49 -2.19
C VAL A 157 0.47 16.60 -3.16
N SER A 158 -0.32 17.57 -2.71
CA SER A 158 -0.76 18.72 -3.51
C SER A 158 0.27 19.85 -3.58
N THR A 159 1.32 19.76 -2.76
CA THR A 159 2.37 20.78 -2.71
C THR A 159 3.37 20.58 -3.85
N PRO A 160 3.76 21.64 -4.59
CA PRO A 160 4.76 21.51 -5.65
C PRO A 160 6.18 21.36 -5.08
N LEU A 161 6.43 20.20 -4.42
CA LEU A 161 7.61 19.90 -3.64
C LEU A 161 8.91 20.14 -4.41
N ILE A 162 9.02 19.56 -5.60
CA ILE A 162 10.22 19.66 -6.44
C ILE A 162 10.54 21.12 -6.78
N SER A 163 9.51 21.88 -7.16
CA SER A 163 9.67 23.31 -7.46
C SER A 163 10.06 24.14 -6.25
N ARG A 164 9.66 23.73 -5.04
CA ARG A 164 10.09 24.39 -3.81
C ARG A 164 11.54 24.06 -3.48
N LEU A 165 11.95 22.80 -3.56
CA LEU A 165 13.35 22.40 -3.36
C LEU A 165 14.28 23.18 -4.29
N ALA A 166 13.93 23.30 -5.56
CA ALA A 166 14.74 24.06 -6.52
C ALA A 166 14.85 25.55 -6.15
N ARG A 167 13.75 26.18 -5.70
CA ARG A 167 13.73 27.62 -5.37
C ARG A 167 14.31 27.95 -4.03
N GLU A 168 14.05 27.14 -3.00
CA GLU A 168 14.37 27.44 -1.60
C GLU A 168 15.71 26.88 -1.17
N CYS A 169 16.07 25.70 -1.72
CA CYS A 169 17.32 25.01 -1.38
C CYS A 169 18.39 25.12 -2.49
N GLY A 170 18.00 25.47 -3.71
CA GLY A 170 18.90 25.61 -4.84
C GLY A 170 19.36 24.28 -5.41
N VAL A 171 18.57 23.21 -5.23
CA VAL A 171 18.87 21.85 -5.74
C VAL A 171 18.01 21.53 -6.93
N ASP A 172 18.57 20.88 -7.95
CA ASP A 172 17.78 20.22 -8.97
C ASP A 172 17.42 18.80 -8.48
N VAL A 173 16.25 18.29 -8.90
CA VAL A 173 15.74 17.00 -8.48
C VAL A 173 15.55 16.11 -9.70
N SER A 174 16.32 15.03 -9.77
CA SER A 174 16.14 13.98 -10.77
C SER A 174 15.25 12.87 -10.20
N ILE A 175 14.03 12.73 -10.71
CA ILE A 175 13.10 11.68 -10.29
C ILE A 175 13.53 10.36 -10.93
N LEU A 176 13.92 9.40 -10.12
CA LEU A 176 14.32 8.06 -10.57
C LEU A 176 13.12 7.11 -10.60
N GLN A 177 12.21 7.27 -9.64
CA GLN A 177 10.95 6.52 -9.58
C GLN A 177 9.92 7.32 -8.77
N ALA A 178 8.66 7.27 -9.17
CA ALA A 178 7.57 7.86 -8.40
C ALA A 178 6.29 7.03 -8.53
N LYS A 179 5.51 6.98 -7.44
CA LYS A 179 4.22 6.33 -7.37
C LYS A 179 3.27 7.21 -6.55
N VAL A 180 2.06 7.42 -7.04
CA VAL A 180 1.01 8.09 -6.30
C VAL A 180 -0.17 7.13 -6.21
N GLU A 181 -0.63 6.88 -5.00
CA GLU A 181 -1.75 5.99 -4.73
C GLU A 181 -2.86 6.70 -3.96
N SER A 182 -4.10 6.37 -4.30
CA SER A 182 -5.26 6.77 -3.53
C SER A 182 -5.73 5.61 -2.68
N ILE A 183 -5.79 5.84 -1.37
CA ILE A 183 -6.24 4.85 -0.37
C ILE A 183 -7.45 5.47 0.33
N GLN A 184 -8.65 5.03 -0.08
CA GLN A 184 -9.91 5.65 0.31
C GLN A 184 -9.94 7.14 -0.07
N ASP A 185 -10.06 8.04 0.91
CA ASP A 185 -10.05 9.50 0.77
C ASP A 185 -8.66 10.12 0.94
N ARG A 186 -7.63 9.32 1.15
CA ARG A 186 -6.25 9.76 1.33
C ARG A 186 -5.42 9.49 0.08
N THR A 187 -4.47 10.37 -0.17
CA THR A 187 -3.47 10.19 -1.22
C THR A 187 -2.10 10.03 -0.59
N LEU A 188 -1.37 9.03 -1.06
CA LEU A 188 0.00 8.72 -0.65
C LEU A 188 0.90 8.86 -1.86
N GLY A 189 1.95 9.64 -1.74
CA GLY A 189 3.02 9.76 -2.74
C GLY A 189 4.29 9.11 -2.24
N LEU A 190 4.95 8.38 -3.14
CA LEU A 190 6.24 7.74 -2.91
C LEU A 190 7.18 8.15 -4.03
N MET A 191 8.42 8.51 -3.72
CA MET A 191 9.38 8.92 -4.72
C MET A 191 10.80 8.50 -4.31
N ILE A 192 11.58 8.04 -5.29
CA ILE A 192 13.03 7.95 -5.21
C ILE A 192 13.58 9.03 -6.13
N ALA A 193 14.42 9.89 -5.60
CA ALA A 193 15.00 10.99 -6.32
C ALA A 193 16.47 11.21 -5.96
N GLU A 194 17.25 11.71 -6.91
CA GLU A 194 18.60 12.21 -6.71
C GLU A 194 18.53 13.73 -6.53
N LEU A 195 19.17 14.25 -5.49
CA LEU A 195 19.25 15.67 -5.21
C LEU A 195 20.57 16.22 -5.77
N LEU A 196 20.48 17.01 -6.83
CA LEU A 196 21.60 17.55 -7.58
C LEU A 196 21.96 18.94 -7.05
N GLY A 197 23.09 19.07 -6.39
CA GLY A 197 23.56 20.31 -5.79
C GLY A 197 24.91 20.11 -5.09
N ASP A 198 25.46 21.14 -4.48
CA ASP A 198 26.59 20.96 -3.58
C ASP A 198 26.15 20.37 -2.22
N ASN A 199 27.10 20.02 -1.36
CA ASN A 199 26.80 19.36 -0.09
C ASN A 199 25.95 20.24 0.85
N GLU A 200 26.11 21.57 0.82
CA GLU A 200 25.32 22.47 1.63
C GLU A 200 23.89 22.59 1.13
N GLN A 201 23.72 22.65 -0.19
CA GLN A 201 22.41 22.71 -0.85
C GLN A 201 21.60 21.43 -0.61
N THR A 202 22.23 20.25 -0.79
CA THR A 202 21.59 18.95 -0.62
C THR A 202 21.22 18.69 0.84
N GLN A 203 22.07 19.09 1.81
CA GLN A 203 21.74 19.01 3.23
C GLN A 203 20.55 19.92 3.58
N ARG A 204 20.54 21.16 3.11
CA ARG A 204 19.40 22.07 3.30
C ARG A 204 18.10 21.48 2.70
N ALA A 205 18.20 20.80 1.57
CA ALA A 205 17.05 20.15 0.97
C ALA A 205 16.51 19.00 1.84
N ILE A 206 17.38 18.18 2.42
CA ILE A 206 17.00 17.10 3.35
C ILE A 206 16.34 17.69 4.61
N ASP A 207 16.98 18.69 5.23
CA ASP A 207 16.44 19.37 6.43
C ASP A 207 15.08 20.03 6.14
N TYR A 208 14.91 20.62 4.94
CA TYR A 208 13.65 21.20 4.49
C TYR A 208 12.56 20.13 4.38
N LEU A 209 12.87 18.97 3.79
CA LEU A 209 11.92 17.87 3.65
C LEU A 209 11.48 17.33 5.02
N GLU A 210 12.41 17.13 5.95
CA GLU A 210 12.13 16.63 7.30
C GLU A 210 11.26 17.61 8.12
N THR A 211 11.48 18.93 7.95
CA THR A 211 10.67 19.96 8.64
C THR A 211 9.25 20.11 8.10
N HIS A 212 8.93 19.52 6.95
CA HIS A 212 7.60 19.59 6.31
C HIS A 212 6.81 18.27 6.42
N ASP A 213 7.05 17.49 7.48
CA ASP A 213 6.35 16.23 7.78
C ASP A 213 6.46 15.17 6.67
N LEU A 214 7.55 15.22 5.89
CA LEU A 214 7.87 14.20 4.90
C LEU A 214 8.76 13.12 5.53
N ASN A 215 8.44 11.87 5.28
CA ASN A 215 9.35 10.79 5.65
C ASN A 215 10.47 10.71 4.62
N VAL A 216 11.68 11.01 5.05
CA VAL A 216 12.89 11.08 4.22
C VAL A 216 13.86 10.00 4.67
N GLU A 217 14.33 9.20 3.73
CA GLU A 217 15.37 8.20 3.94
C GLU A 217 16.46 8.39 2.90
N VAL A 218 17.71 8.59 3.33
CA VAL A 218 18.85 8.63 2.43
C VAL A 218 19.28 7.19 2.14
N LEU A 219 19.08 6.75 0.89
CA LEU A 219 19.43 5.38 0.44
C LEU A 219 20.92 5.20 0.20
N GLY A 220 21.64 6.27 -0.07
CA GLY A 220 23.05 6.31 -0.39
C GLY A 220 23.36 7.49 -1.31
N HIS A 221 24.52 7.44 -1.92
CA HIS A 221 25.05 8.51 -2.76
C HIS A 221 25.47 7.94 -4.13
N VAL A 222 25.35 8.73 -5.18
CA VAL A 222 25.82 8.38 -6.53
C VAL A 222 26.84 9.41 -7.01
N GLN A 223 27.83 8.95 -7.78
CA GLN A 223 28.85 9.83 -8.34
C GLN A 223 28.23 10.80 -9.35
N ARG A 224 28.68 12.06 -9.30
CA ARG A 224 28.32 13.09 -10.29
C ARG A 224 28.80 12.64 -11.67
N ASN A 225 27.90 12.57 -12.62
CA ASN A 225 28.26 12.48 -14.02
C ASN A 225 28.44 13.93 -14.51
N ASP A 226 29.68 14.35 -14.70
CA ASP A 226 30.02 15.63 -15.32
C ASP A 226 29.58 15.66 -16.79
#